data_70d6d2397775314a3d76c9eb462739a9
#
_entry.id   70d6d2397775314a3d76c9eb462739a9
#
_cell.length_a   1.000
_cell.length_b   1.000
_cell.length_c   1.000
_cell.angle_alpha   90.00
_cell.angle_beta   90.00
_cell.angle_gamma   90.00
#
_symmetry.space_group_name_H-M   'P 1'
#
loop_
_entity.id
_entity.type
_entity.pdbx_description
1 polymer ?
#
loop_
_entity_poly.entity_id
_entity_poly.type
_entity_poly.pdbx_seq_one_letter_code
_entity_poly.pdbx_strand_id
1 'polypeptide(L)'
;MPIADTMISIREEIAIATPPDVLWPILSDPAMVASCIPGAVLTKSGEDGIYQGTMRVKFGPTVALFRGEAKLAYDHSGRRCTIQGRGIDGRGASRANASGTVEATGGDTTLLKLTGNFNVTGPLETFANAGGVHIARAILAEFAENVAKLVAEQTREATAPPSDPLAAGEERERAAPGQDNGQPTTAAAPELSGGKILWRAFVSWLRQVFFGKREAQ
;
A
#
# COMPACT_ATOMS: atom_id res chain seq x y z
N MET A 1 25.55 30.94 13.01
CA MET A 1 24.21 30.77 13.58
C MET A 1 23.67 29.46 13.07
N PRO A 2 23.27 28.52 13.93
CA PRO A 2 22.57 27.34 13.45
C PRO A 2 21.21 27.79 12.88
N ILE A 3 20.97 27.50 11.62
CA ILE A 3 19.67 27.67 10.99
C ILE A 3 18.76 26.68 11.72
N ALA A 4 17.79 27.20 12.46
CA ALA A 4 16.82 26.34 13.15
C ALA A 4 16.12 25.50 12.07
N ASP A 5 16.36 24.19 12.09
CA ASP A 5 15.68 23.21 11.24
C ASP A 5 14.16 23.40 11.43
N THR A 6 13.48 23.94 10.45
CA THR A 6 12.04 24.21 10.55
C THR A 6 11.29 22.88 10.53
N MET A 7 10.80 22.46 11.70
CA MET A 7 9.96 21.26 11.83
C MET A 7 8.53 21.60 11.47
N ILE A 8 7.98 20.87 10.55
CA ILE A 8 6.59 20.97 10.11
C ILE A 8 5.79 19.93 10.88
N SER A 9 4.77 20.36 11.63
CA SER A 9 3.91 19.47 12.41
C SER A 9 2.63 19.15 11.65
N ILE A 10 2.17 17.90 11.76
CA ILE A 10 0.89 17.45 11.23
C ILE A 10 0.11 16.72 12.32
N ARG A 11 -1.19 16.98 12.36
CA ARG A 11 -2.16 16.25 13.18
C ARG A 11 -3.41 16.08 12.37
N GLU A 12 -3.76 14.82 12.10
CA GLU A 12 -4.93 14.49 11.29
C GLU A 12 -5.70 13.34 11.94
N GLU A 13 -7.01 13.34 11.72
CA GLU A 13 -7.91 12.25 12.10
C GLU A 13 -8.64 11.79 10.85
N ILE A 14 -8.63 10.49 10.61
CA ILE A 14 -9.23 9.88 9.43
C ILE A 14 -10.19 8.78 9.88
N ALA A 15 -11.45 8.86 9.44
CA ALA A 15 -12.44 7.82 9.69
C ALA A 15 -12.42 6.80 8.54
N ILE A 16 -12.28 5.51 8.89
CA ILE A 16 -12.37 4.39 7.95
C ILE A 16 -13.53 3.51 8.42
N ALA A 17 -14.51 3.28 7.54
CA ALA A 17 -15.72 2.51 7.84
C ALA A 17 -15.44 1.00 7.94
N THR A 18 -14.58 0.64 8.91
CA THR A 18 -14.14 -0.72 9.20
C THR A 18 -13.78 -0.78 10.68
N PRO A 19 -14.15 -1.84 11.42
CA PRO A 19 -13.77 -2.01 12.82
C PRO A 19 -12.24 -2.06 12.99
N PRO A 20 -11.70 -1.54 14.12
CA PRO A 20 -10.25 -1.54 14.37
C PRO A 20 -9.63 -2.94 14.36
N ASP A 21 -10.36 -3.96 14.80
CA ASP A 21 -9.85 -5.34 14.83
C ASP A 21 -9.67 -5.94 13.44
N VAL A 22 -10.44 -5.50 12.46
CA VAL A 22 -10.30 -5.89 11.05
C VAL A 22 -9.22 -5.06 10.36
N LEU A 23 -9.11 -3.78 10.72
CA LEU A 23 -8.19 -2.86 10.08
C LEU A 23 -6.76 -2.99 10.62
N TRP A 24 -6.57 -3.28 11.91
CA TRP A 24 -5.26 -3.29 12.55
C TRP A 24 -4.27 -4.32 11.96
N PRO A 25 -4.66 -5.55 11.59
CA PRO A 25 -3.79 -6.48 10.88
C PRO A 25 -3.20 -5.90 9.58
N ILE A 26 -3.97 -5.09 8.85
CA ILE A 26 -3.53 -4.40 7.63
C ILE A 26 -2.55 -3.28 7.98
N LEU A 27 -2.89 -2.46 8.99
CA LEU A 27 -2.07 -1.32 9.43
C LEU A 27 -0.76 -1.76 10.11
N SER A 28 -0.69 -2.98 10.62
CA SER A 28 0.51 -3.55 11.24
C SER A 28 1.35 -4.40 10.27
N ASP A 29 0.96 -4.48 9.01
CA ASP A 29 1.75 -5.08 7.93
C ASP A 29 2.40 -3.98 7.08
N PRO A 30 3.74 -3.80 7.17
CA PRO A 30 4.43 -2.75 6.43
C PRO A 30 4.33 -2.86 4.91
N ALA A 31 4.17 -4.07 4.36
CA ALA A 31 4.03 -4.26 2.93
C ALA A 31 2.64 -3.80 2.46
N MET A 32 1.59 -4.14 3.21
CA MET A 32 0.23 -3.67 2.95
C MET A 32 0.14 -2.14 3.08
N VAL A 33 0.69 -1.58 4.17
CA VAL A 33 0.73 -0.13 4.37
C VAL A 33 1.47 0.57 3.24
N ALA A 34 2.66 0.08 2.85
CA ALA A 34 3.42 0.68 1.76
C ALA A 34 2.67 0.65 0.42
N SER A 35 1.90 -0.41 0.14
CA SER A 35 1.08 -0.50 -1.08
C SER A 35 -0.07 0.51 -1.12
N CYS A 36 -0.54 0.96 0.05
CA CYS A 36 -1.61 1.95 0.17
C CYS A 36 -1.09 3.40 0.12
N ILE A 37 0.20 3.65 0.41
CA ILE A 37 0.78 4.99 0.39
C ILE A 37 1.14 5.38 -1.05
N PRO A 38 0.54 6.45 -1.62
CA PRO A 38 0.83 6.85 -3.00
C PRO A 38 2.29 7.24 -3.18
N GLY A 39 2.96 6.63 -4.15
CA GLY A 39 4.36 6.88 -4.45
C GLY A 39 5.38 6.17 -3.56
N ALA A 40 4.96 5.38 -2.58
CA ALA A 40 5.82 4.55 -1.77
C ALA A 40 6.10 3.20 -2.44
N VAL A 41 7.33 2.71 -2.29
CA VAL A 41 7.73 1.35 -2.69
C VAL A 41 8.63 0.79 -1.61
N LEU A 42 8.21 -0.30 -0.99
CA LEU A 42 9.03 -1.06 -0.06
C LEU A 42 10.04 -1.91 -0.86
N THR A 43 11.34 -1.78 -0.55
CA THR A 43 12.40 -2.51 -1.26
C THR A 43 13.04 -3.59 -0.42
N LYS A 44 13.06 -3.43 0.90
CA LYS A 44 13.65 -4.40 1.82
C LYS A 44 12.99 -4.31 3.21
N SER A 45 12.65 -5.47 3.78
CA SER A 45 12.25 -5.63 5.18
C SER A 45 13.47 -6.06 6.00
N GLY A 46 13.75 -5.35 7.10
CA GLY A 46 14.82 -5.68 8.03
C GLY A 46 14.31 -6.44 9.24
N GLU A 47 15.23 -7.07 10.00
CA GLU A 47 14.87 -7.90 11.17
C GLU A 47 14.47 -7.06 12.39
N ASP A 48 15.00 -5.82 12.51
CA ASP A 48 14.81 -4.96 13.70
C ASP A 48 13.68 -3.91 13.54
N GLY A 49 12.65 -4.19 12.73
CA GLY A 49 11.59 -3.23 12.44
C GLY A 49 12.05 -2.05 11.56
N ILE A 50 13.18 -2.22 10.85
CA ILE A 50 13.71 -1.23 9.90
C ILE A 50 13.35 -1.66 8.49
N TYR A 51 12.69 -0.79 7.75
CA TYR A 51 12.20 -1.03 6.40
C TYR A 51 12.84 -0.04 5.44
N GLN A 52 13.36 -0.52 4.32
CA GLN A 52 13.97 0.33 3.30
C GLN A 52 13.02 0.49 2.12
N GLY A 53 13.02 1.68 1.53
CA GLY A 53 12.12 1.95 0.43
C GLY A 53 12.43 3.23 -0.31
N THR A 54 11.53 3.54 -1.23
CA THR A 54 11.52 4.82 -1.94
C THR A 54 10.18 5.49 -1.76
N MET A 55 10.19 6.82 -1.76
CA MET A 55 9.00 7.66 -1.72
C MET A 55 9.08 8.72 -2.80
N ARG A 56 8.12 8.70 -3.72
CA ARG A 56 7.97 9.73 -4.76
C ARG A 56 7.01 10.79 -4.27
N VAL A 57 7.48 12.03 -4.21
CA VAL A 57 6.67 13.17 -3.76
C VAL A 57 6.68 14.25 -4.85
N LYS A 58 5.52 14.83 -5.12
CA LYS A 58 5.35 15.91 -6.08
C LYS A 58 5.21 17.24 -5.35
N PHE A 59 6.16 18.15 -5.60
CA PHE A 59 6.17 19.52 -5.09
C PHE A 59 5.88 20.49 -6.25
N GLY A 60 4.62 20.76 -6.53
CA GLY A 60 4.21 21.54 -7.69
C GLY A 60 4.71 20.90 -9.01
N PRO A 61 5.54 21.59 -9.82
CA PRO A 61 6.10 21.02 -11.04
C PRO A 61 7.27 20.05 -10.78
N THR A 62 7.83 20.03 -9.57
CA THR A 62 9.01 19.23 -9.24
C THR A 62 8.60 17.88 -8.64
N VAL A 63 9.18 16.80 -9.15
CA VAL A 63 9.05 15.46 -8.59
C VAL A 63 10.36 15.10 -7.91
N ALA A 64 10.29 14.77 -6.64
CA ALA A 64 11.42 14.24 -5.85
C ALA A 64 11.21 12.73 -5.60
N LEU A 65 12.29 11.97 -5.67
CA LEU A 65 12.34 10.56 -5.31
C LEU A 65 13.30 10.40 -4.13
N PHE A 66 12.75 10.25 -2.94
CA PHE A 66 13.53 9.96 -1.74
C PHE A 66 13.80 8.46 -1.64
N ARG A 67 15.04 8.09 -1.34
CA ARG A 67 15.44 6.75 -0.92
C ARG A 67 15.78 6.79 0.54
N GLY A 68 15.30 5.83 1.31
CA GLY A 68 15.52 5.90 2.74
C GLY A 68 15.04 4.67 3.48
N GLU A 69 14.89 4.87 4.77
CA GLU A 69 14.42 3.85 5.68
C GLU A 69 13.40 4.42 6.66
N ALA A 70 12.55 3.54 7.18
CA ALA A 70 11.64 3.81 8.26
C ALA A 70 11.81 2.75 9.34
N LYS A 71 11.93 3.17 10.60
CA LYS A 71 11.83 2.31 11.77
C LYS A 71 10.42 2.37 12.30
N LEU A 72 9.79 1.19 12.42
CA LEU A 72 8.43 1.01 12.92
C LEU A 72 8.47 0.24 14.23
N ALA A 73 7.74 0.74 15.23
CA ALA A 73 7.55 0.06 16.50
C ALA A 73 6.06 -0.05 16.78
N TYR A 74 5.57 -1.29 16.91
CA TYR A 74 4.16 -1.59 17.09
C TYR A 74 3.85 -1.92 18.54
N ASP A 75 2.81 -1.29 19.06
CA ASP A 75 2.07 -1.71 20.24
C ASP A 75 0.73 -2.31 19.76
N HIS A 76 0.67 -3.63 19.66
CA HIS A 76 -0.52 -4.31 19.18
C HIS A 76 -1.71 -4.21 20.15
N SER A 77 -1.44 -4.12 21.46
CA SER A 77 -2.47 -3.98 22.48
C SER A 77 -3.15 -2.62 22.43
N GLY A 78 -2.36 -1.57 22.25
CA GLY A 78 -2.83 -0.19 22.10
C GLY A 78 -3.20 0.18 20.66
N ARG A 79 -3.05 -0.74 19.69
CA ARG A 79 -3.21 -0.47 18.25
C ARG A 79 -2.50 0.81 17.82
N ARG A 80 -1.23 0.92 18.21
CA ARG A 80 -0.38 2.08 17.99
C ARG A 80 0.88 1.69 17.24
N CYS A 81 1.30 2.52 16.28
CA CYS A 81 2.59 2.42 15.60
C CYS A 81 3.36 3.72 15.77
N THR A 82 4.60 3.63 16.23
CA THR A 82 5.55 4.74 16.22
C THR A 82 6.46 4.62 15.02
N ILE A 83 6.66 5.73 14.31
CA ILE A 83 7.35 5.80 13.03
C ILE A 83 8.52 6.78 13.15
N GLN A 84 9.69 6.37 12.69
CA GLN A 84 10.84 7.25 12.48
C GLN A 84 11.39 6.98 11.09
N GLY A 85 11.42 7.99 10.24
CA GLY A 85 11.84 7.88 8.86
C GLY A 85 12.95 8.86 8.52
N ARG A 86 13.84 8.44 7.62
CA ARG A 86 14.85 9.31 7.02
C ARG A 86 15.05 8.95 5.55
N GLY A 87 15.30 9.95 4.74
CA GLY A 87 15.49 9.76 3.31
C GLY A 87 16.39 10.82 2.69
N ILE A 88 16.97 10.44 1.57
CA ILE A 88 17.81 11.32 0.74
C ILE A 88 17.21 11.32 -0.65
N ASP A 89 17.04 12.49 -1.24
CA ASP A 89 16.57 12.65 -2.61
C ASP A 89 17.57 12.01 -3.59
N GLY A 90 17.08 11.50 -4.71
CA GLY A 90 17.88 10.77 -5.70
C GLY A 90 19.03 11.58 -6.32
N ARG A 91 19.03 12.91 -6.17
CA ARG A 91 20.14 13.79 -6.54
C ARG A 91 21.14 14.01 -5.39
N GLY A 92 20.84 13.47 -4.19
CA GLY A 92 21.67 13.59 -2.99
C GLY A 92 21.71 14.97 -2.33
N ALA A 93 20.96 15.95 -2.85
CA ALA A 93 21.02 17.33 -2.42
C ALA A 93 20.05 17.70 -1.29
N SER A 94 18.91 16.97 -1.18
CA SER A 94 17.91 17.20 -0.13
C SER A 94 17.81 15.98 0.77
N ARG A 95 17.56 16.26 2.07
CA ARG A 95 17.30 15.23 3.09
C ARG A 95 15.94 15.45 3.69
N ALA A 96 15.24 14.36 4.01
CA ALA A 96 13.98 14.37 4.73
C ALA A 96 14.10 13.53 6.00
N ASN A 97 13.56 14.04 7.12
CA ASN A 97 13.37 13.30 8.34
C ASN A 97 11.90 13.41 8.75
N ALA A 98 11.36 12.36 9.30
CA ALA A 98 10.00 12.31 9.80
C ALA A 98 9.92 11.48 11.07
N SER A 99 9.06 11.87 11.98
CA SER A 99 8.69 11.08 13.15
C SER A 99 7.20 11.24 13.40
N GLY A 100 6.56 10.20 13.92
CA GLY A 100 5.14 10.27 14.20
C GLY A 100 4.58 9.04 14.87
N THR A 101 3.30 9.12 15.16
CA THR A 101 2.53 8.05 15.77
C THR A 101 1.20 7.94 15.04
N VAL A 102 0.80 6.72 14.76
CA VAL A 102 -0.51 6.35 14.25
C VAL A 102 -1.21 5.51 15.31
N GLU A 103 -2.45 5.84 15.64
CA GLU A 103 -3.27 5.12 16.61
C GLU A 103 -4.63 4.82 16.00
N ALA A 104 -5.10 3.57 16.11
CA ALA A 104 -6.39 3.12 15.61
C ALA A 104 -7.34 2.89 16.79
N THR A 105 -8.40 3.71 16.87
CA THR A 105 -9.44 3.65 17.92
C THR A 105 -10.83 3.57 17.29
N GLY A 106 -11.83 3.25 18.07
CA GLY A 106 -13.24 3.25 17.64
C GLY A 106 -13.93 1.91 17.89
N GLY A 107 -15.12 1.76 17.33
CA GLY A 107 -15.98 0.57 17.41
C GLY A 107 -16.22 0.00 16.01
N ASP A 108 -17.39 0.26 15.40
CA ASP A 108 -17.72 -0.19 14.04
C ASP A 108 -16.97 0.59 12.95
N THR A 109 -16.47 1.76 13.28
CA THR A 109 -15.65 2.62 12.44
C THR A 109 -14.34 2.88 13.14
N THR A 110 -13.22 2.74 12.43
CA THR A 110 -11.89 3.10 12.93
C THR A 110 -11.66 4.58 12.76
N LEU A 111 -11.25 5.24 13.83
CA LEU A 111 -10.67 6.58 13.81
C LEU A 111 -9.15 6.45 13.91
N LEU A 112 -8.46 6.73 12.80
CA LEU A 112 -7.00 6.82 12.76
C LEU A 112 -6.58 8.21 13.19
N LYS A 113 -5.84 8.28 14.30
CA LYS A 113 -5.21 9.52 14.78
C LYS A 113 -3.74 9.50 14.38
N LEU A 114 -3.34 10.48 13.57
CA LEU A 114 -1.98 10.63 13.10
C LEU A 114 -1.40 11.92 13.69
N THR A 115 -0.28 11.80 14.36
CA THR A 115 0.51 12.94 14.81
C THR A 115 1.94 12.77 14.35
N GLY A 116 2.56 13.83 13.87
CA GLY A 116 3.93 13.72 13.40
C GLY A 116 4.57 15.05 13.11
N ASN A 117 5.87 14.97 12.92
CA ASN A 117 6.69 16.10 12.51
C ASN A 117 7.58 15.62 11.37
N PHE A 118 7.85 16.52 10.45
CA PHE A 118 8.84 16.27 9.41
C PHE A 118 9.59 17.55 9.07
N ASN A 119 10.80 17.39 8.53
CA ASN A 119 11.55 18.47 7.92
C ASN A 119 12.22 17.99 6.64
N VAL A 120 12.43 18.91 5.73
CA VAL A 120 13.21 18.71 4.53
C VAL A 120 14.27 19.78 4.46
N THR A 121 15.52 19.39 4.26
CA THR A 121 16.65 20.31 4.12
C THR A 121 17.20 20.28 2.70
N GLY A 122 17.93 21.33 2.33
CA GLY A 122 18.51 21.47 1.00
C GLY A 122 17.56 22.13 -0.02
N PRO A 123 17.78 21.94 -1.32
CA PRO A 123 17.02 22.64 -2.38
C PRO A 123 15.51 22.50 -2.34
N LEU A 124 14.99 21.40 -1.72
CA LEU A 124 13.54 21.17 -1.60
C LEU A 124 12.93 21.81 -0.35
N GLU A 125 13.70 22.38 0.55
CA GLU A 125 13.26 22.96 1.82
C GLU A 125 12.20 24.06 1.63
N THR A 126 12.42 24.99 0.73
CA THR A 126 11.46 26.07 0.45
C THR A 126 10.11 25.54 0.01
N PHE A 127 10.09 24.51 -0.84
CA PHE A 127 8.84 23.88 -1.28
C PHE A 127 8.16 23.11 -0.15
N ALA A 128 8.92 22.42 0.69
CA ALA A 128 8.39 21.71 1.85
C ALA A 128 7.78 22.68 2.86
N ASN A 129 8.45 23.79 3.16
CA ASN A 129 7.95 24.81 4.09
C ASN A 129 6.71 25.52 3.54
N ALA A 130 6.63 25.77 2.24
CA ALA A 130 5.49 26.45 1.62
C ALA A 130 4.24 25.56 1.47
N GLY A 131 4.40 24.27 1.22
CA GLY A 131 3.28 23.38 0.86
C GLY A 131 3.30 21.98 1.45
N GLY A 132 4.29 21.63 2.29
CA GLY A 132 4.48 20.28 2.79
C GLY A 132 3.29 19.73 3.57
N VAL A 133 2.61 20.56 4.37
CA VAL A 133 1.39 20.15 5.10
C VAL A 133 0.28 19.74 4.13
N HIS A 134 0.06 20.50 3.05
CA HIS A 134 -0.98 20.18 2.06
C HIS A 134 -0.66 18.89 1.31
N ILE A 135 0.63 18.68 0.98
CA ILE A 135 1.09 17.44 0.33
C ILE A 135 0.89 16.25 1.27
N ALA A 136 1.26 16.38 2.54
CA ALA A 136 1.08 15.32 3.53
C ALA A 136 -0.41 14.95 3.70
N ARG A 137 -1.31 15.94 3.78
CA ARG A 137 -2.76 15.72 3.83
C ARG A 137 -3.29 15.01 2.59
N ALA A 138 -2.84 15.39 1.41
CA ALA A 138 -3.24 14.72 0.17
C ALA A 138 -2.79 13.25 0.14
N ILE A 139 -1.57 12.97 0.57
CA ILE A 139 -1.05 11.59 0.69
C ILE A 139 -1.88 10.78 1.70
N LEU A 140 -2.23 11.36 2.84
CA LEU A 140 -3.03 10.69 3.87
C LEU A 140 -4.48 10.43 3.41
N ALA A 141 -5.09 11.36 2.68
CA ALA A 141 -6.42 11.17 2.10
C ALA A 141 -6.43 10.00 1.10
N GLU A 142 -5.47 9.97 0.17
CA GLU A 142 -5.34 8.89 -0.81
C GLU A 142 -4.98 7.54 -0.13
N PHE A 143 -4.15 7.57 0.90
CA PHE A 143 -3.87 6.40 1.73
C PHE A 143 -5.16 5.81 2.32
N ALA A 144 -6.02 6.64 2.92
CA ALA A 144 -7.28 6.19 3.52
C ALA A 144 -8.21 5.55 2.48
N GLU A 145 -8.32 6.14 1.29
CA GLU A 145 -9.09 5.56 0.19
C GLU A 145 -8.53 4.21 -0.27
N ASN A 146 -7.21 4.09 -0.38
CA ASN A 146 -6.56 2.86 -0.80
C ASN A 146 -6.72 1.75 0.25
N VAL A 147 -6.61 2.08 1.54
CA VAL A 147 -6.89 1.14 2.63
C VAL A 147 -8.34 0.68 2.60
N ALA A 148 -9.30 1.57 2.41
CA ALA A 148 -10.72 1.20 2.32
C ALA A 148 -10.99 0.26 1.13
N LYS A 149 -10.36 0.49 -0.03
CA LYS A 149 -10.44 -0.41 -1.19
C LYS A 149 -9.85 -1.79 -0.87
N LEU A 150 -8.67 -1.83 -0.23
CA LEU A 150 -8.00 -3.07 0.15
C LEU A 150 -8.86 -3.91 1.09
N VAL A 151 -9.47 -3.29 2.12
CA VAL A 151 -10.39 -3.96 3.04
C VAL A 151 -11.61 -4.52 2.29
N ALA A 152 -12.22 -3.74 1.40
CA ALA A 152 -13.37 -4.18 0.61
C ALA A 152 -13.04 -5.37 -0.30
N GLU A 153 -11.85 -5.41 -0.89
CA GLU A 153 -11.37 -6.52 -1.71
C GLU A 153 -11.18 -7.79 -0.86
N GLN A 154 -10.52 -7.69 0.29
CA GLN A 154 -10.32 -8.82 1.21
C GLN A 154 -11.65 -9.40 1.71
N THR A 155 -12.63 -8.53 2.03
CA THR A 155 -13.96 -8.96 2.48
C THR A 155 -14.71 -9.71 1.36
N ARG A 156 -14.60 -9.26 0.11
CA ARG A 156 -15.21 -9.94 -1.04
C ARG A 156 -14.58 -11.30 -1.29
N GLU A 157 -13.25 -11.43 -1.21
CA GLU A 157 -12.55 -12.69 -1.37
C GLU A 157 -12.92 -13.71 -0.28
N ALA A 158 -13.07 -13.24 0.97
CA ALA A 158 -13.51 -14.08 2.09
C ALA A 158 -14.98 -14.54 1.98
N THR A 159 -15.83 -13.80 1.26
CA THR A 159 -17.27 -14.09 1.10
C THR A 159 -17.58 -14.83 -0.21
N ALA A 160 -16.63 -14.93 -1.13
CA ALA A 160 -16.81 -15.67 -2.38
C ALA A 160 -16.97 -17.18 -2.09
N PRO A 161 -18.05 -17.84 -2.55
CA PRO A 161 -18.21 -19.28 -2.36
C PRO A 161 -17.05 -20.01 -3.06
N PRO A 162 -16.57 -21.14 -2.49
CA PRO A 162 -15.53 -21.93 -3.12
C PRO A 162 -16.02 -22.33 -4.53
N SER A 163 -15.26 -21.93 -5.53
CA SER A 163 -15.50 -22.37 -6.91
C SER A 163 -15.20 -23.87 -6.95
N ASP A 164 -16.24 -24.67 -6.93
CA ASP A 164 -16.15 -26.13 -7.01
C ASP A 164 -15.64 -26.51 -8.43
N PRO A 165 -14.46 -27.08 -8.59
CA PRO A 165 -13.92 -27.44 -9.90
C PRO A 165 -14.68 -28.59 -10.58
N LEU A 166 -15.63 -29.22 -9.88
CA LEU A 166 -16.36 -30.41 -10.33
C LEU A 166 -17.66 -30.13 -11.12
N ALA A 167 -18.16 -28.88 -11.11
CA ALA A 167 -19.39 -28.55 -11.82
C ALA A 167 -19.21 -28.32 -13.36
N ALA A 168 -17.97 -28.33 -13.88
CA ALA A 168 -17.68 -28.11 -15.30
C ALA A 168 -17.53 -29.41 -16.09
N GLY A 169 -17.75 -30.59 -15.50
CA GLY A 169 -17.49 -31.90 -16.10
C GLY A 169 -18.72 -32.64 -16.64
N GLU A 170 -19.94 -32.28 -16.28
CA GLU A 170 -21.12 -33.13 -16.58
C GLU A 170 -22.01 -32.65 -17.72
N GLU A 171 -21.75 -31.53 -18.37
CA GLU A 171 -22.56 -31.06 -19.51
C GLU A 171 -21.97 -31.35 -20.91
N ARG A 172 -20.90 -32.14 -21.04
CA ARG A 172 -20.28 -32.44 -22.36
C ARG A 172 -20.55 -33.83 -22.92
N GLU A 173 -21.48 -34.62 -22.38
CA GLU A 173 -21.73 -35.97 -22.89
C GLU A 173 -23.17 -36.23 -23.36
N ARG A 174 -23.84 -35.28 -23.99
CA ARG A 174 -25.05 -35.55 -24.78
C ARG A 174 -25.23 -34.52 -25.88
N ALA A 175 -24.46 -34.62 -26.97
CA ALA A 175 -24.92 -34.28 -28.32
C ALA A 175 -23.82 -34.52 -29.36
N ALA A 176 -23.97 -35.61 -30.10
CA ALA A 176 -23.50 -35.75 -31.48
C ALA A 176 -24.49 -36.66 -32.20
N PRO A 177 -24.62 -36.66 -33.53
CA PRO A 177 -23.98 -35.84 -34.56
C PRO A 177 -24.98 -35.27 -35.62
N GLY A 178 -24.56 -34.27 -36.40
CA GLY A 178 -25.30 -33.82 -37.60
C GLY A 178 -24.63 -32.64 -38.30
N GLN A 179 -23.77 -32.94 -39.24
CA GLN A 179 -23.45 -32.34 -40.57
C GLN A 179 -23.66 -30.84 -40.88
N ASP A 180 -22.51 -30.23 -41.23
CA ASP A 180 -22.18 -29.53 -42.51
C ASP A 180 -22.83 -28.18 -42.84
N ASN A 181 -22.01 -27.17 -42.97
CA ASN A 181 -21.79 -26.21 -44.07
C ASN A 181 -21.28 -24.83 -43.63
N GLY A 182 -20.09 -24.56 -44.03
CA GLY A 182 -19.40 -23.40 -44.53
C GLY A 182 -19.90 -21.97 -44.25
N GLN A 183 -19.05 -21.16 -43.61
CA GLN A 183 -18.48 -19.90 -44.11
C GLN A 183 -17.80 -19.09 -42.94
N PRO A 184 -16.70 -18.40 -43.18
CA PRO A 184 -15.93 -17.76 -42.12
C PRO A 184 -16.49 -16.37 -41.79
N THR A 185 -16.95 -16.18 -40.57
CA THR A 185 -17.28 -14.85 -40.07
C THR A 185 -16.23 -14.44 -39.04
N THR A 186 -15.53 -13.37 -39.35
CA THR A 186 -14.56 -12.66 -38.52
C THR A 186 -15.21 -12.29 -37.21
N ALA A 187 -14.90 -12.98 -36.11
CA ALA A 187 -15.31 -12.62 -34.78
C ALA A 187 -14.14 -11.91 -34.07
N ALA A 188 -14.39 -10.67 -33.66
CA ALA A 188 -13.52 -9.82 -32.89
C ALA A 188 -13.07 -10.54 -31.61
N ALA A 189 -11.78 -10.48 -31.34
CA ALA A 189 -11.17 -10.98 -30.10
C ALA A 189 -11.68 -10.19 -28.90
N PRO A 190 -12.04 -10.84 -27.77
CA PRO A 190 -12.31 -10.14 -26.52
C PRO A 190 -10.99 -9.57 -25.96
N GLU A 191 -10.99 -8.28 -25.68
CA GLU A 191 -9.88 -7.60 -24.99
C GLU A 191 -9.62 -8.27 -23.64
N LEU A 192 -8.49 -8.95 -23.54
CA LEU A 192 -7.97 -9.49 -22.28
C LEU A 192 -7.55 -8.33 -21.38
N SER A 193 -8.34 -8.06 -20.35
CA SER A 193 -8.01 -7.13 -19.28
C SER A 193 -6.78 -7.65 -18.51
N GLY A 194 -5.58 -7.33 -18.99
CA GLY A 194 -4.29 -7.85 -18.53
C GLY A 194 -3.89 -7.42 -17.09
N GLY A 195 -4.62 -6.52 -16.45
CA GLY A 195 -4.30 -6.03 -15.11
C GLY A 195 -4.51 -7.05 -13.99
N LYS A 196 -5.51 -7.93 -14.10
CA LYS A 196 -5.84 -8.92 -13.06
C LYS A 196 -4.91 -10.13 -13.05
N ILE A 197 -4.31 -10.48 -14.17
CA ILE A 197 -3.41 -11.63 -14.29
C ILE A 197 -2.02 -11.29 -13.73
N LEU A 198 -1.53 -10.08 -13.97
CA LEU A 198 -0.24 -9.61 -13.45
C LEU A 198 -0.25 -9.45 -11.92
N TRP A 199 -1.38 -9.00 -11.34
CA TRP A 199 -1.54 -8.87 -9.90
C TRP A 199 -1.54 -10.23 -9.18
N ARG A 200 -2.26 -11.23 -9.71
CA ARG A 200 -2.28 -12.59 -9.15
C ARG A 200 -0.91 -13.27 -9.23
N ALA A 201 -0.17 -13.07 -10.31
CA ALA A 201 1.20 -13.57 -10.46
C ALA A 201 2.16 -12.91 -9.48
N PHE A 202 2.01 -11.61 -9.22
CA PHE A 202 2.81 -10.85 -8.27
C PHE A 202 2.57 -11.29 -6.81
N VAL A 203 1.31 -11.46 -6.41
CA VAL A 203 0.94 -11.94 -5.06
C VAL A 203 1.36 -13.40 -4.85
N SER A 204 1.24 -14.25 -5.87
CA SER A 204 1.71 -15.65 -5.83
C SER A 204 3.24 -15.74 -5.72
N TRP A 205 3.96 -14.87 -6.45
CA TRP A 205 5.42 -14.80 -6.37
C TRP A 205 5.88 -14.31 -4.99
N LEU A 206 5.22 -13.32 -4.39
CA LEU A 206 5.47 -12.85 -3.02
C LEU A 206 5.25 -13.97 -1.99
N ARG A 207 4.17 -14.74 -2.09
CA ARG A 207 3.94 -15.90 -1.20
C ARG A 207 5.04 -16.95 -1.32
N GLN A 208 5.53 -17.22 -2.52
CA GLN A 208 6.57 -18.23 -2.76
C GLN A 208 7.94 -17.79 -2.24
N VAL A 209 8.26 -16.50 -2.29
CA VAL A 209 9.51 -15.94 -1.78
C VAL A 209 9.51 -15.85 -0.24
N PHE A 210 8.36 -15.58 0.39
CA PHE A 210 8.27 -15.36 1.84
C PHE A 210 7.93 -16.62 2.65
N PHE A 211 7.31 -17.66 2.06
CA PHE A 211 6.95 -18.89 2.76
C PHE A 211 7.77 -20.13 2.33
N GLY A 212 8.69 -20.00 1.38
CA GLY A 212 9.47 -21.11 0.82
C GLY A 212 10.74 -21.49 1.59
N LYS A 213 10.97 -21.02 2.82
CA LYS A 213 12.16 -21.39 3.62
C LYS A 213 11.82 -21.74 5.06
N ARG A 214 11.10 -22.84 5.25
CA ARG A 214 11.15 -23.62 6.50
C ARG A 214 10.99 -25.10 6.15
N GLU A 215 12.09 -25.70 5.75
CA GLU A 215 12.38 -27.12 5.99
C GLU A 215 13.77 -27.39 5.44
N ALA A 216 14.74 -27.45 6.32
CA ALA A 216 15.93 -28.31 6.33
C ALA A 216 16.89 -27.85 7.45
N GLN A 217 16.81 -28.48 8.53
CA GLN A 217 17.71 -29.04 9.51
C GLN A 217 17.17 -28.85 10.91
#